data_c06b085d7c572ef7bee23b25accaebeb
#
_entry.id   c06b085d7c572ef7bee23b25accaebeb
#
_cell.length_a   1.000
_cell.length_b   1.000
_cell.length_c   1.000
_cell.angle_alpha   90.00
_cell.angle_beta   90.00
_cell.angle_gamma   90.00
#
_symmetry.space_group_name_H-M   'P 1'
#
loop_
_entity.id
_entity.type
_entity.pdbx_description
1 polymer ?
#
loop_
_entity_poly.entity_id
_entity_poly.type
_entity_poly.pdbx_seq_one_letter_code
_entity_poly.pdbx_strand_id
1 'polypeptide(L)'
;MEEKNCMRYLMFTTDMTYGKPQYFPVDIKHPQNPFGSYGQSKKACEEICREYRQKGMDITIFRPRMINGPSRLGILVKLFKLIDMSLPVPTIGNGKNHYQMISVFDCVSAILCAINKGLPNKEYNLGSKNPPDIRTLLQRVITSANKHSVVIPTSGKLVKLVLGLLDKYGFTLMYPEQFMIADEEYILDIQETKKI
;
A
#
# COMPACT_ATOMS: atom_id res chain seq x y z
N MET A 1 -22.94 24.79 22.97
CA MET A 1 -21.80 23.94 22.69
C MET A 1 -20.81 24.79 21.94
N GLU A 2 -19.68 25.13 22.55
CA GLU A 2 -18.58 25.78 21.82
C GLU A 2 -18.09 24.82 20.77
N GLU A 3 -18.22 25.18 19.49
CA GLU A 3 -17.57 24.46 18.37
C GLU A 3 -16.07 24.52 18.63
N LYS A 4 -15.49 23.38 18.99
CA LYS A 4 -14.03 23.27 19.08
C LYS A 4 -13.48 23.45 17.66
N ASN A 5 -12.92 24.62 17.42
CA ASN A 5 -12.34 24.98 16.12
C ASN A 5 -11.08 24.15 15.91
N CYS A 6 -11.22 22.96 15.29
CA CYS A 6 -10.11 22.10 14.95
C CYS A 6 -9.42 22.66 13.69
N MET A 7 -8.30 23.37 13.88
CA MET A 7 -7.55 24.02 12.79
C MET A 7 -6.53 23.09 12.12
N ARG A 8 -6.27 21.93 12.67
CA ARG A 8 -5.23 20.99 12.19
C ARG A 8 -5.77 19.58 12.15
N TYR A 9 -5.51 18.87 11.06
CA TYR A 9 -5.98 17.50 10.84
C TYR A 9 -4.92 16.67 10.15
N LEU A 10 -4.84 15.39 10.49
CA LEU A 10 -3.97 14.42 9.84
C LEU A 10 -4.81 13.27 9.31
N MET A 11 -4.71 13.01 8.02
CA MET A 11 -5.47 11.99 7.31
C MET A 11 -4.56 10.88 6.75
N PHE A 12 -4.89 9.63 7.08
CA PHE A 12 -4.33 8.48 6.37
C PHE A 12 -5.29 8.04 5.26
N THR A 13 -4.80 8.09 4.04
CA THR A 13 -5.49 7.57 2.86
C THR A 13 -4.80 6.30 2.38
N THR A 14 -4.40 6.20 1.14
CA THR A 14 -3.75 5.03 0.56
C THR A 14 -3.12 5.36 -0.80
N ASP A 15 -2.10 4.63 -1.19
CA ASP A 15 -1.56 4.62 -2.55
C ASP A 15 -2.57 4.13 -3.61
N MET A 16 -3.60 3.37 -3.20
CA MET A 16 -4.66 2.90 -4.11
C MET A 16 -5.45 4.05 -4.77
N THR A 17 -5.32 5.28 -4.26
CA THR A 17 -5.87 6.49 -4.91
C THR A 17 -5.24 6.75 -6.28
N TYR A 18 -4.00 6.33 -6.51
CA TYR A 18 -3.32 6.46 -7.80
C TYR A 18 -3.82 5.48 -8.86
N GLY A 19 -4.35 4.32 -8.43
CA GLY A 19 -4.71 3.23 -9.33
C GLY A 19 -3.49 2.54 -9.94
N LYS A 20 -3.58 2.17 -11.23
CA LYS A 20 -2.46 1.59 -11.96
C LYS A 20 -1.41 2.67 -12.23
N PRO A 21 -0.13 2.44 -11.86
CA PRO A 21 0.94 3.40 -12.11
C PRO A 21 1.11 3.71 -13.60
N GLN A 22 1.21 4.99 -13.94
CA GLN A 22 1.53 5.45 -15.28
C GLN A 22 3.04 5.67 -15.47
N TYR A 23 3.72 5.94 -14.37
CA TYR A 23 5.18 6.03 -14.26
C TYR A 23 5.63 5.70 -12.84
N PHE A 24 6.90 5.40 -12.66
CA PHE A 24 7.50 5.15 -11.34
C PHE A 24 8.91 5.76 -11.26
N PRO A 25 9.37 6.14 -10.06
CA PRO A 25 8.62 6.05 -8.81
C PRO A 25 7.39 6.98 -8.82
N VAL A 26 6.29 6.51 -8.20
CA VAL A 26 5.02 7.24 -8.11
C VAL A 26 5.17 8.38 -7.11
N ASP A 27 5.20 9.62 -7.57
CA ASP A 27 5.29 10.81 -6.73
C ASP A 27 3.91 11.33 -6.29
N ILE A 28 3.89 12.38 -5.47
CA ILE A 28 2.64 12.98 -4.98
C ILE A 28 1.83 13.70 -6.07
N LYS A 29 2.43 13.98 -7.22
CA LYS A 29 1.80 14.63 -8.37
C LYS A 29 1.21 13.64 -9.38
N HIS A 30 1.49 12.34 -9.18
CA HIS A 30 0.95 11.30 -10.05
C HIS A 30 -0.58 11.38 -10.13
N PRO A 31 -1.21 11.22 -11.31
CA PRO A 31 -2.65 11.22 -11.46
C PRO A 31 -3.35 10.22 -10.56
N GLN A 32 -4.45 10.64 -9.93
CA GLN A 32 -5.28 9.79 -9.10
C GLN A 32 -6.41 9.18 -9.95
N ASN A 33 -6.22 7.94 -10.40
CA ASN A 33 -7.15 7.17 -11.23
C ASN A 33 -7.50 5.83 -10.56
N PRO A 34 -8.13 5.84 -9.37
CA PRO A 34 -8.51 4.61 -8.68
C PRO A 34 -9.54 3.83 -9.48
N PHE A 35 -9.33 2.53 -9.64
CA PHE A 35 -10.27 1.66 -10.37
C PHE A 35 -11.17 0.83 -9.46
N GLY A 36 -10.96 0.85 -8.15
CA GLY A 36 -11.80 0.15 -7.18
C GLY A 36 -12.48 1.09 -6.19
N SER A 37 -13.51 0.59 -5.52
CA SER A 37 -14.35 1.38 -4.60
C SER A 37 -13.57 1.92 -3.40
N TYR A 38 -12.61 1.14 -2.90
CA TYR A 38 -11.76 1.59 -1.79
C TYR A 38 -10.89 2.78 -2.19
N GLY A 39 -10.17 2.69 -3.30
CA GLY A 39 -9.36 3.79 -3.82
C GLY A 39 -10.19 5.03 -4.14
N GLN A 40 -11.38 4.85 -4.73
CA GLN A 40 -12.32 5.93 -5.03
C GLN A 40 -12.79 6.63 -3.75
N SER A 41 -13.19 5.89 -2.72
CA SER A 41 -13.62 6.48 -1.44
C SER A 41 -12.50 7.27 -0.76
N LYS A 42 -11.26 6.76 -0.81
CA LYS A 42 -10.11 7.46 -0.24
C LYS A 42 -9.72 8.70 -1.04
N LYS A 43 -9.85 8.67 -2.37
CA LYS A 43 -9.70 9.87 -3.21
C LYS A 43 -10.75 10.93 -2.85
N ALA A 44 -12.02 10.56 -2.71
CA ALA A 44 -13.08 11.49 -2.28
C ALA A 44 -12.77 12.12 -0.89
N CYS A 45 -12.24 11.33 0.06
CA CYS A 45 -11.77 11.87 1.34
C CYS A 45 -10.67 12.93 1.16
N GLU A 46 -9.74 12.73 0.24
CA GLU A 46 -8.69 13.72 -0.06
C GLU A 46 -9.26 15.00 -0.70
N GLU A 47 -10.27 14.87 -1.55
CA GLU A 47 -10.98 16.01 -2.14
C GLU A 47 -11.63 16.86 -1.06
N ILE A 48 -12.34 16.24 -0.08
CA ILE A 48 -12.87 16.92 1.09
C ILE A 48 -11.76 17.61 1.89
N CYS A 49 -10.63 16.93 2.10
CA CYS A 49 -9.49 17.54 2.79
C CYS A 49 -9.00 18.80 2.05
N ARG A 50 -8.93 18.79 0.72
CA ARG A 50 -8.52 19.96 -0.08
C ARG A 50 -9.51 21.11 0.05
N GLU A 51 -10.82 20.83 0.07
CA GLU A 51 -11.85 21.85 0.31
C GLU A 51 -11.69 22.52 1.68
N TYR A 52 -11.41 21.72 2.73
CA TYR A 52 -11.19 22.28 4.06
C TYR A 52 -9.87 23.06 4.18
N ARG A 53 -8.84 22.68 3.41
CA ARG A 53 -7.62 23.49 3.29
C ARG A 53 -7.93 24.88 2.72
N GLN A 54 -8.83 24.98 1.71
CA GLN A 54 -9.25 26.25 1.15
C GLN A 54 -10.04 27.12 2.17
N LYS A 55 -10.63 26.48 3.19
CA LYS A 55 -11.31 27.14 4.31
C LYS A 55 -10.36 27.47 5.47
N GLY A 56 -9.05 27.28 5.31
CA GLY A 56 -8.03 27.66 6.28
C GLY A 56 -7.60 26.57 7.27
N MET A 57 -8.00 25.30 7.07
CA MET A 57 -7.49 24.21 7.88
C MET A 57 -6.13 23.72 7.38
N ASP A 58 -5.21 23.43 8.29
CA ASP A 58 -3.99 22.71 7.99
C ASP A 58 -4.23 21.20 7.99
N ILE A 59 -4.07 20.54 6.84
CA ILE A 59 -4.34 19.11 6.72
C ILE A 59 -3.13 18.40 6.11
N THR A 60 -2.51 17.53 6.88
CA THR A 60 -1.47 16.62 6.38
C THR A 60 -2.12 15.32 5.89
N ILE A 61 -1.83 14.92 4.66
CA ILE A 61 -2.35 13.66 4.09
C ILE A 61 -1.19 12.69 3.91
N PHE A 62 -1.30 11.50 4.48
CA PHE A 62 -0.39 10.39 4.25
C PHE A 62 -1.03 9.35 3.33
N ARG A 63 -0.29 8.96 2.28
CA ARG A 63 -0.63 7.88 1.34
C ARG A 63 0.31 6.70 1.55
N PRO A 64 0.02 5.82 2.52
CA PRO A 64 0.86 4.65 2.74
C PRO A 64 0.69 3.63 1.62
N ARG A 65 1.80 3.00 1.24
CA ARG A 65 1.78 1.68 0.62
C ARG A 65 1.40 0.66 1.69
N MET A 66 1.18 -0.58 1.35
CA MET A 66 0.74 -1.64 2.27
C MET A 66 1.35 -1.53 3.68
N ILE A 67 0.53 -1.17 4.67
CA ILE A 67 0.96 -1.10 6.07
C ILE A 67 1.05 -2.52 6.63
N ASN A 68 2.20 -2.83 7.22
CA ASN A 68 2.51 -4.12 7.82
C ASN A 68 2.91 -3.95 9.30
N GLY A 69 2.58 -4.92 10.13
CA GLY A 69 2.91 -4.87 11.56
C GLY A 69 2.42 -6.08 12.33
N PRO A 70 2.74 -6.18 13.64
CA PRO A 70 2.25 -7.25 14.49
C PRO A 70 0.73 -7.37 14.42
N SER A 71 0.23 -8.59 14.31
CA SER A 71 -1.20 -8.93 14.21
C SER A 71 -1.93 -8.39 12.98
N ARG A 72 -1.24 -7.71 12.04
CA ARG A 72 -1.82 -7.22 10.78
C ARG A 72 -1.01 -7.74 9.59
N LEU A 73 -1.28 -8.96 9.19
CA LEU A 73 -0.58 -9.60 8.09
C LEU A 73 -1.29 -9.44 6.74
N GLY A 74 -2.56 -9.00 6.73
CA GLY A 74 -3.32 -8.79 5.50
C GLY A 74 -3.30 -10.01 4.57
N ILE A 75 -3.04 -9.78 3.29
CA ILE A 75 -2.95 -10.82 2.27
C ILE A 75 -1.76 -11.77 2.49
N LEU A 76 -0.72 -11.32 3.17
CA LEU A 76 0.47 -12.14 3.44
C LEU A 76 0.18 -13.34 4.33
N VAL A 77 -0.91 -13.33 5.12
CA VAL A 77 -1.31 -14.47 5.97
C VAL A 77 -1.39 -15.77 5.16
N LYS A 78 -1.98 -15.72 3.97
CA LYS A 78 -2.14 -16.92 3.12
C LYS A 78 -0.79 -17.44 2.64
N LEU A 79 0.12 -16.53 2.24
CA LEU A 79 1.47 -16.89 1.83
C LEU A 79 2.29 -17.43 3.02
N PHE A 80 2.16 -16.83 4.18
CA PHE A 80 2.85 -17.29 5.39
C PHE A 80 2.38 -18.68 5.84
N LYS A 81 1.08 -18.99 5.71
CA LYS A 81 0.56 -20.34 5.97
C LYS A 81 1.17 -21.37 5.02
N LEU A 82 1.31 -21.06 3.73
CA LEU A 82 1.99 -21.95 2.77
C LEU A 82 3.45 -22.18 3.18
N ILE A 83 4.16 -21.12 3.55
CA ILE A 83 5.56 -21.20 4.02
C ILE A 83 5.64 -22.05 5.29
N ASP A 84 4.77 -21.84 6.26
CA ASP A 84 4.77 -22.58 7.52
C ASP A 84 4.54 -24.09 7.31
N MET A 85 3.71 -24.44 6.34
CA MET A 85 3.46 -25.81 5.92
C MET A 85 4.54 -26.36 4.96
N SER A 86 5.60 -25.62 4.66
CA SER A 86 6.62 -25.96 3.67
C SER A 86 6.06 -26.27 2.27
N LEU A 87 4.93 -25.66 1.92
CA LEU A 87 4.30 -25.80 0.59
C LEU A 87 4.88 -24.80 -0.40
N PRO A 88 4.74 -25.06 -1.71
CA PRO A 88 5.13 -24.10 -2.75
C PRO A 88 4.37 -22.78 -2.62
N VAL A 89 5.08 -21.65 -2.81
CA VAL A 89 4.53 -20.30 -2.69
C VAL A 89 4.44 -19.66 -4.09
N PRO A 90 3.24 -19.50 -4.66
CA PRO A 90 3.09 -18.90 -5.98
C PRO A 90 3.26 -17.38 -5.93
N THR A 91 3.92 -16.81 -6.95
CA THR A 91 3.88 -15.37 -7.23
C THR A 91 2.88 -15.08 -8.35
N ILE A 92 2.29 -13.90 -8.36
CA ILE A 92 1.55 -13.40 -9.53
C ILE A 92 2.58 -12.83 -10.50
N GLY A 93 2.71 -13.43 -11.70
CA GLY A 93 3.79 -13.12 -12.62
C GLY A 93 5.13 -13.76 -12.22
N ASN A 94 6.24 -13.19 -12.68
CA ASN A 94 7.59 -13.72 -12.46
C ASN A 94 8.19 -13.37 -11.10
N GLY A 95 7.52 -12.52 -10.31
CA GLY A 95 7.95 -12.09 -9.00
C GLY A 95 9.16 -11.14 -8.98
N LYS A 96 9.54 -10.56 -10.12
CA LYS A 96 10.66 -9.61 -10.24
C LYS A 96 10.25 -8.15 -9.98
N ASN A 97 8.95 -7.85 -9.95
CA ASN A 97 8.46 -6.53 -9.59
C ASN A 97 8.67 -6.25 -8.10
N HIS A 98 9.02 -5.01 -7.77
CA HIS A 98 9.28 -4.60 -6.40
C HIS A 98 7.98 -4.46 -5.60
N TYR A 99 8.04 -4.88 -4.35
CA TYR A 99 6.90 -4.84 -3.44
C TYR A 99 7.21 -3.97 -2.23
N GLN A 100 6.78 -2.73 -2.32
CA GLN A 100 7.00 -1.75 -1.25
C GLN A 100 5.94 -1.93 -0.15
N MET A 101 6.39 -1.93 1.08
CA MET A 101 5.56 -1.94 2.28
C MET A 101 6.04 -0.84 3.23
N ILE A 102 5.26 -0.57 4.25
CA ILE A 102 5.67 0.30 5.35
C ILE A 102 5.29 -0.34 6.68
N SER A 103 6.18 -0.20 7.68
CA SER A 103 5.88 -0.65 9.04
C SER A 103 4.84 0.27 9.69
N VAL A 104 3.97 -0.31 10.52
CA VAL A 104 3.07 0.48 11.37
C VAL A 104 3.86 1.42 12.30
N PHE A 105 5.06 1.02 12.74
CA PHE A 105 5.92 1.87 13.56
C PHE A 105 6.46 3.07 12.77
N ASP A 106 6.80 2.89 11.50
CA ASP A 106 7.19 4.00 10.62
C ASP A 106 6.02 4.95 10.36
N CYS A 107 4.80 4.43 10.25
CA CYS A 107 3.60 5.26 10.17
C CYS A 107 3.43 6.12 11.43
N VAL A 108 3.61 5.56 12.62
CA VAL A 108 3.58 6.30 13.89
C VAL A 108 4.70 7.35 13.92
N SER A 109 5.91 6.99 13.52
CA SER A 109 7.03 7.94 13.43
C SER A 109 6.73 9.10 12.49
N ALA A 110 6.12 8.83 11.33
CA ALA A 110 5.70 9.87 10.38
C ALA A 110 4.65 10.82 10.98
N ILE A 111 3.71 10.30 11.77
CA ILE A 111 2.72 11.12 12.50
C ILE A 111 3.44 12.06 13.49
N LEU A 112 4.34 11.50 14.32
CA LEU A 112 5.07 12.27 15.31
C LEU A 112 5.95 13.36 14.67
N CYS A 113 6.65 13.01 13.57
CA CYS A 113 7.43 13.97 12.80
C CYS A 113 6.57 15.09 12.23
N ALA A 114 5.41 14.76 11.65
CA ALA A 114 4.49 15.76 11.12
C ALA A 114 3.95 16.68 12.22
N ILE A 115 3.60 16.14 13.39
CA ILE A 115 3.14 16.94 14.55
C ILE A 115 4.25 17.90 14.99
N ASN A 116 5.48 17.42 15.14
CA ASN A 116 6.63 18.22 15.56
C ASN A 116 6.97 19.34 14.54
N LYS A 117 6.65 19.12 13.26
CA LYS A 117 6.79 20.14 12.20
C LYS A 117 5.54 21.00 11.99
N GLY A 118 4.59 20.95 12.92
CA GLY A 118 3.39 21.78 12.90
C GLY A 118 2.29 21.31 11.94
N LEU A 119 2.30 20.03 11.54
CA LEU A 119 1.36 19.42 10.59
C LEU A 119 1.37 20.16 9.24
N PRO A 120 2.39 19.95 8.40
CA PRO A 120 2.50 20.61 7.10
C PRO A 120 1.26 20.39 6.24
N ASN A 121 0.75 21.45 5.62
CA ASN A 121 -0.43 21.41 4.75
C ASN A 121 -0.10 20.77 3.37
N LYS A 122 0.24 19.48 3.37
CA LYS A 122 0.82 18.77 2.23
C LYS A 122 0.46 17.28 2.24
N GLU A 123 0.63 16.65 1.06
CA GLU A 123 0.58 15.19 0.89
C GLU A 123 1.97 14.57 1.01
N TYR A 124 2.01 13.33 1.55
CA TYR A 124 3.23 12.53 1.68
C TYR A 124 2.96 11.07 1.34
N ASN A 125 3.79 10.51 0.47
CA ASN A 125 3.80 9.07 0.23
C ASN A 125 4.58 8.36 1.34
N LEU A 126 4.05 7.27 1.86
CA LEU A 126 4.72 6.45 2.87
C LEU A 126 5.05 5.06 2.32
N GLY A 127 6.32 4.70 2.34
CA GLY A 127 6.83 3.41 1.87
C GLY A 127 8.24 3.14 2.37
N SER A 128 8.65 1.88 2.33
CA SER A 128 10.02 1.48 2.71
C SER A 128 11.05 1.99 1.70
N LYS A 129 12.26 2.23 2.19
CA LYS A 129 13.42 2.51 1.34
C LYS A 129 13.92 1.23 0.70
N ASN A 130 14.26 1.27 -0.59
CA ASN A 130 14.83 0.15 -1.34
C ASN A 130 14.03 -1.16 -1.16
N PRO A 131 12.75 -1.21 -1.56
CA PRO A 131 11.96 -2.42 -1.41
C PRO A 131 12.57 -3.56 -2.24
N PRO A 132 12.57 -4.80 -1.75
CA PRO A 132 12.97 -5.96 -2.54
C PRO A 132 11.91 -6.29 -3.60
N ASP A 133 12.30 -7.05 -4.63
CA ASP A 133 11.33 -7.75 -5.47
C ASP A 133 10.57 -8.83 -4.67
N ILE A 134 9.39 -9.23 -5.16
CA ILE A 134 8.52 -10.20 -4.48
C ILE A 134 9.24 -11.53 -4.23
N ARG A 135 10.01 -12.02 -5.20
CA ARG A 135 10.72 -13.30 -5.07
C ARG A 135 11.75 -13.22 -3.95
N THR A 136 12.55 -12.16 -3.94
CA THR A 136 13.55 -11.92 -2.88
C THR A 136 12.89 -11.76 -1.51
N LEU A 137 11.76 -11.04 -1.43
CA LEU A 137 10.99 -10.88 -0.21
C LEU A 137 10.54 -12.24 0.35
N LEU A 138 9.88 -13.05 -0.49
CA LEU A 138 9.39 -14.36 -0.08
C LEU A 138 10.53 -15.31 0.31
N GLN A 139 11.65 -15.29 -0.43
CA GLN A 139 12.82 -16.10 -0.11
C GLN A 139 13.41 -15.72 1.27
N ARG A 140 13.49 -14.42 1.58
CA ARG A 140 13.92 -13.96 2.92
C ARG A 140 12.99 -14.45 4.02
N VAL A 141 11.67 -14.41 3.81
CA VAL A 141 10.69 -14.93 4.77
C VAL A 141 10.85 -16.43 4.97
N ILE A 142 10.99 -17.21 3.90
CA ILE A 142 11.21 -18.67 3.95
C ILE A 142 12.47 -18.99 4.75
N THR A 143 13.57 -18.32 4.45
CA THR A 143 14.85 -18.51 5.16
C THR A 143 14.74 -18.13 6.63
N SER A 144 14.12 -16.98 6.95
CA SER A 144 13.93 -16.52 8.33
C SER A 144 13.00 -17.43 9.15
N ALA A 145 12.03 -18.07 8.48
CA ALA A 145 11.14 -19.06 9.11
C ALA A 145 11.78 -20.46 9.24
N ASN A 146 13.00 -20.66 8.75
CA ASN A 146 13.67 -21.95 8.68
C ASN A 146 12.82 -23.04 8.02
N LYS A 147 12.20 -22.70 6.86
CA LYS A 147 11.29 -23.57 6.11
C LYS A 147 11.89 -23.93 4.73
N HIS A 148 11.33 -24.96 4.09
CA HIS A 148 11.80 -25.50 2.80
C HIS A 148 10.88 -25.18 1.63
N SER A 149 10.03 -24.17 1.75
CA SER A 149 9.15 -23.72 0.68
C SER A 149 9.94 -23.23 -0.53
N VAL A 150 9.36 -23.42 -1.71
CA VAL A 150 9.92 -22.95 -2.99
C VAL A 150 9.03 -21.89 -3.59
N VAL A 151 9.59 -20.78 -4.02
CA VAL A 151 8.85 -19.72 -4.72
C VAL A 151 8.66 -20.10 -6.18
N ILE A 152 7.41 -20.24 -6.63
CA ILE A 152 7.05 -20.64 -7.98
C ILE A 152 6.47 -19.44 -8.74
N PRO A 153 7.13 -18.99 -9.82
CA PRO A 153 6.56 -17.99 -10.72
C PRO A 153 5.35 -18.55 -11.46
N THR A 154 4.31 -17.73 -11.63
CA THR A 154 3.11 -18.13 -12.37
C THR A 154 2.82 -17.18 -13.52
N SER A 155 1.90 -17.54 -14.40
CA SER A 155 1.40 -16.62 -15.41
C SER A 155 0.49 -15.57 -14.76
N GLY A 156 0.93 -14.30 -14.70
CA GLY A 156 0.13 -13.22 -14.13
C GLY A 156 -1.26 -13.10 -14.77
N LYS A 157 -1.33 -13.27 -16.12
CA LYS A 157 -2.61 -13.21 -16.85
C LYS A 157 -3.57 -14.32 -16.42
N LEU A 158 -3.06 -15.57 -16.31
CA LEU A 158 -3.87 -16.71 -15.91
C LEU A 158 -4.36 -16.59 -14.47
N VAL A 159 -3.48 -16.20 -13.54
CA VAL A 159 -3.85 -16.03 -12.13
C VAL A 159 -4.87 -14.90 -11.96
N LYS A 160 -4.71 -13.77 -12.64
CA LYS A 160 -5.68 -12.68 -12.62
C LYS A 160 -7.04 -13.12 -13.17
N LEU A 161 -7.07 -13.90 -14.23
CA LEU A 161 -8.31 -14.47 -14.77
C LEU A 161 -9.00 -15.37 -13.76
N VAL A 162 -8.26 -16.31 -13.16
CA VAL A 162 -8.81 -17.25 -12.15
C VAL A 162 -9.30 -16.50 -10.92
N LEU A 163 -8.54 -15.53 -10.39
CA LEU A 163 -8.96 -14.72 -9.25
C LEU A 163 -10.21 -13.89 -9.57
N GLY A 164 -10.29 -13.34 -10.77
CA GLY A 164 -11.48 -12.59 -11.22
C GLY A 164 -12.72 -13.47 -11.35
N LEU A 165 -12.58 -14.70 -11.84
CA LEU A 165 -13.68 -15.66 -11.89
C LEU A 165 -14.13 -16.05 -10.48
N LEU A 166 -13.20 -16.38 -9.58
CA LEU A 166 -13.51 -16.71 -8.20
C LEU A 166 -14.26 -15.58 -7.49
N ASP A 167 -13.78 -14.34 -7.65
CA ASP A 167 -14.42 -13.15 -7.08
C ASP A 167 -15.85 -12.97 -7.60
N LYS A 168 -16.06 -13.16 -8.92
CA LYS A 168 -17.40 -13.10 -9.55
C LYS A 168 -18.38 -14.11 -8.95
N TYR A 169 -17.91 -15.29 -8.51
CA TYR A 169 -18.73 -16.32 -7.85
C TYR A 169 -18.76 -16.19 -6.32
N GLY A 170 -18.29 -15.08 -5.75
CA GLY A 170 -18.32 -14.79 -4.31
C GLY A 170 -17.17 -15.40 -3.50
N PHE A 171 -16.18 -16.03 -4.14
CA PHE A 171 -14.98 -16.57 -3.50
C PHE A 171 -13.81 -15.56 -3.58
N THR A 172 -13.90 -14.46 -2.86
CA THR A 172 -12.87 -13.42 -2.86
C THR A 172 -11.63 -13.87 -2.09
N LEU A 173 -10.64 -14.41 -2.80
CA LEU A 173 -9.33 -14.73 -2.24
C LEU A 173 -8.44 -13.48 -2.09
N MET A 174 -8.58 -12.55 -3.02
CA MET A 174 -7.86 -11.29 -3.12
C MET A 174 -8.75 -10.29 -3.82
N TYR A 175 -8.80 -9.05 -3.35
CA TYR A 175 -9.64 -8.03 -3.98
C TYR A 175 -9.12 -7.67 -5.38
N PRO A 176 -10.01 -7.38 -6.35
CA PRO A 176 -9.63 -6.99 -7.71
C PRO A 176 -8.59 -5.88 -7.76
N GLU A 177 -8.75 -4.86 -6.93
CA GLU A 177 -7.82 -3.73 -6.79
C GLU A 177 -6.40 -4.17 -6.46
N GLN A 178 -6.23 -5.28 -5.74
CA GLN A 178 -4.93 -5.80 -5.31
C GLN A 178 -4.30 -6.69 -6.37
N PHE A 179 -5.05 -7.68 -6.93
CA PHE A 179 -4.45 -8.60 -7.88
C PHE A 179 -4.20 -7.99 -9.26
N MET A 180 -4.96 -6.98 -9.64
CA MET A 180 -4.77 -6.31 -10.93
C MET A 180 -3.41 -5.62 -11.06
N ILE A 181 -2.84 -5.14 -9.95
CA ILE A 181 -1.54 -4.47 -9.90
C ILE A 181 -0.44 -5.32 -9.26
N ALA A 182 -0.71 -6.58 -8.90
CA ALA A 182 0.20 -7.39 -8.10
C ALA A 182 1.49 -7.77 -8.84
N ASP A 183 1.49 -7.80 -10.17
CA ASP A 183 2.65 -8.05 -11.03
C ASP A 183 3.21 -6.79 -11.71
N GLU A 184 2.67 -5.61 -11.36
CA GLU A 184 3.17 -4.33 -11.87
C GLU A 184 4.33 -3.80 -10.98
N GLU A 185 5.25 -3.08 -11.59
CA GLU A 185 6.23 -2.30 -10.85
C GLU A 185 5.53 -1.15 -10.15
N TYR A 186 5.64 -1.07 -8.81
CA TYR A 186 4.93 -0.05 -8.05
C TYR A 186 5.74 0.40 -6.83
N ILE A 187 6.54 1.43 -7.03
CA ILE A 187 7.37 2.07 -6.00
C ILE A 187 6.91 3.50 -5.83
N LEU A 188 6.59 3.89 -4.61
CA LEU A 188 6.29 5.27 -4.25
C LEU A 188 7.58 6.08 -4.09
N ASP A 189 7.60 7.31 -4.60
CA ASP A 189 8.61 8.28 -4.22
C ASP A 189 8.34 8.79 -2.80
N ILE A 190 9.32 8.58 -1.92
CA ILE A 190 9.28 8.98 -0.52
C ILE A 190 10.25 10.11 -0.18
N GLN A 191 10.82 10.79 -1.18
CA GLN A 191 11.84 11.84 -0.94
C GLN A 191 11.28 13.00 -0.11
N GLU A 192 10.05 13.41 -0.36
CA GLU A 192 9.40 14.46 0.42
C GLU A 192 9.15 14.03 1.87
N THR A 193 8.78 12.77 2.08
CA THR A 193 8.56 12.21 3.43
C THR A 193 9.83 12.17 4.27
N LYS A 194 11.00 11.95 3.64
CA LYS A 194 12.29 11.95 4.35
C LYS A 194 12.70 13.33 4.86
N LYS A 195 12.01 14.41 4.45
CA LYS A 195 12.28 15.77 4.88
C LYS A 195 11.50 16.16 6.15
N ILE A 196 10.53 15.36 6.52
CA ILE A 196 9.77 15.52 7.76
C ILE A 196 10.29 14.59 8.85
#